data_728b0a198e3fbac63338d85cb6a88a89
#
_entry.id   728b0a198e3fbac63338d85cb6a88a89
#
_cell.length_a   1.000
_cell.length_b   1.000
_cell.length_c   1.000
_cell.angle_alpha   90.00
_cell.angle_beta   90.00
_cell.angle_gamma   90.00
#
_symmetry.space_group_name_H-M   'P 1'
#
loop_
_entity.id
_entity.type
_entity.pdbx_description
1 polymer ?
#
loop_
_entity_poly.entity_id
_entity_poly.type
_entity_poly.pdbx_seq_one_letter_code
_entity_poly.pdbx_strand_id
1 'polypeptide(L)'
;MKNLCIKARAPSRIGIGGGGSDLPSFFDSYGGAVLNVAINLFSYTKMWRTETGKTHITSHDWEIERDIEDLGLEFELNKKDNVDMVRAVMKSASLSPKDGYEMVIHSMSPKNAGLAGSSALIVSLLGAMFNIAGKPMMNRDTFAKTAYDIERQMLKRPGGYQDQYAAVFGGFNFIEFGKEINIYPLRLEEDLVSEWHSSMMLFETPFPRKIFAHEVERKKDDEVKKGGKSIEYLKKIKEYAYGMRNSLVRGDVKNLGELLHLSWLEKKKLPGVSSNDIDLLYDTAKQNGAYGGKLCGAGGGGFLFVVCDIADRKKISNALAKKGARFVNFDYDFEGMVSWRTNL
;
A
#
# COMPACT_ATOMS: atom_id res chain seq x y z
N MET A 1 -24.66 13.17 23.86
CA MET A 1 -23.59 12.67 22.95
C MET A 1 -23.96 11.37 22.22
N LYS A 2 -25.26 10.98 22.21
CA LYS A 2 -25.74 9.67 21.69
C LYS A 2 -25.67 9.49 20.16
N ASN A 3 -25.33 10.51 19.38
CA ASN A 3 -25.38 10.43 17.91
C ASN A 3 -24.06 10.74 17.22
N LEU A 4 -22.94 10.80 17.97
CA LEU A 4 -21.65 11.08 17.36
C LEU A 4 -21.06 9.84 16.70
N CYS A 5 -20.88 9.92 15.40
CA CYS A 5 -20.22 8.91 14.58
C CYS A 5 -18.92 9.49 14.03
N ILE A 6 -17.85 8.70 14.11
CA ILE A 6 -16.55 9.02 13.49
C ILE A 6 -16.43 8.20 12.22
N LYS A 7 -15.98 8.85 11.18
CA LYS A 7 -15.57 8.20 9.93
C LYS A 7 -14.12 8.55 9.63
N ALA A 8 -13.42 7.63 9.01
CA ALA A 8 -12.10 7.87 8.45
C ALA A 8 -11.92 7.13 7.14
N ARG A 9 -11.08 7.67 6.28
CA ARG A 9 -10.62 7.00 5.07
C ARG A 9 -9.12 7.14 4.93
N ALA A 10 -8.49 6.16 4.29
CA ALA A 10 -7.10 6.23 3.86
C ALA A 10 -6.93 5.57 2.49
N PRO A 11 -6.14 6.16 1.57
CA PRO A 11 -5.96 5.64 0.23
C PRO A 11 -5.01 4.45 0.20
N SER A 12 -5.23 3.56 -0.76
CA SER A 12 -4.23 2.60 -1.22
C SER A 12 -3.16 3.31 -2.06
N ARG A 13 -2.13 2.59 -2.49
CA ARG A 13 -1.05 3.18 -3.27
C ARG A 13 -0.56 2.28 -4.42
N ILE A 14 -0.02 2.92 -5.46
CA ILE A 14 0.85 2.30 -6.45
C ILE A 14 2.29 2.63 -6.11
N GLY A 15 3.12 1.59 -5.84
CA GLY A 15 4.57 1.77 -5.73
C GLY A 15 5.20 1.83 -7.10
N ILE A 16 5.63 3.00 -7.55
CA ILE A 16 6.20 3.22 -8.88
C ILE A 16 7.63 2.66 -8.93
N GLY A 17 8.51 3.10 -8.04
CA GLY A 17 9.91 2.70 -8.02
C GLY A 17 10.46 2.39 -6.64
N GLY A 18 11.59 1.69 -6.56
CA GLY A 18 12.36 1.51 -5.34
C GLY A 18 11.88 0.43 -4.37
N GLY A 19 10.71 -0.17 -4.61
CA GLY A 19 10.10 -1.10 -3.65
C GLY A 19 10.98 -2.30 -3.30
N GLY A 20 11.15 -2.54 -2.00
CA GLY A 20 12.06 -3.49 -1.38
C GLY A 20 13.33 -2.82 -0.80
N SER A 21 13.73 -1.65 -1.31
CA SER A 21 14.80 -0.88 -0.67
C SER A 21 14.34 -0.14 0.60
N ASP A 22 13.05 -0.18 0.90
CA ASP A 22 12.40 0.33 2.11
C ASP A 22 12.34 -0.70 3.26
N LEU A 23 12.98 -1.86 3.10
CA LEU A 23 13.13 -2.86 4.16
C LEU A 23 14.27 -2.46 5.11
N PRO A 24 14.06 -2.46 6.45
CA PRO A 24 15.11 -2.14 7.43
C PRO A 24 16.40 -2.94 7.21
N SER A 25 16.29 -4.23 6.94
CA SER A 25 17.44 -5.10 6.65
C SER A 25 18.32 -4.62 5.48
N PHE A 26 17.76 -3.83 4.55
CA PHE A 26 18.49 -3.27 3.44
C PHE A 26 18.92 -1.83 3.71
N PHE A 27 17.99 -0.94 4.09
CA PHE A 27 18.30 0.49 4.14
C PHE A 27 19.21 0.87 5.29
N ASP A 28 19.26 0.12 6.38
CA ASP A 28 20.18 0.40 7.50
C ASP A 28 21.64 0.38 7.05
N SER A 29 21.98 -0.45 6.06
CA SER A 29 23.34 -0.57 5.54
C SER A 29 23.59 0.17 4.22
N TYR A 30 22.55 0.26 3.36
CA TYR A 30 22.71 0.71 1.97
C TYR A 30 21.90 1.95 1.63
N GLY A 31 21.11 2.47 2.59
CA GLY A 31 20.07 3.47 2.30
C GLY A 31 18.99 2.93 1.38
N GLY A 32 17.83 3.53 1.42
CA GLY A 32 16.69 3.15 0.58
C GLY A 32 16.08 4.36 -0.12
N ALA A 33 15.36 4.14 -1.20
CA ALA A 33 14.58 5.17 -1.86
C ALA A 33 13.38 4.56 -2.56
N VAL A 34 12.19 5.12 -2.37
CA VAL A 34 10.97 4.70 -3.07
C VAL A 34 10.23 5.89 -3.65
N LEU A 35 9.57 5.64 -4.78
CA LEU A 35 8.62 6.53 -5.41
C LEU A 35 7.26 5.84 -5.42
N ASN A 36 6.24 6.49 -4.87
CA ASN A 36 4.87 5.97 -4.86
C ASN A 36 3.84 7.08 -5.13
N VAL A 37 2.61 6.67 -5.39
CA VAL A 37 1.46 7.56 -5.49
C VAL A 37 0.25 6.94 -4.81
N ALA A 38 -0.45 7.73 -4.01
CA ALA A 38 -1.73 7.35 -3.41
C ALA A 38 -2.85 7.41 -4.45
N ILE A 39 -3.77 6.45 -4.39
CA ILE A 39 -4.89 6.32 -5.33
C ILE A 39 -6.22 6.18 -4.59
N ASN A 40 -7.30 6.56 -5.24
CA ASN A 40 -8.67 6.62 -4.70
C ASN A 40 -9.33 5.25 -4.42
N LEU A 41 -8.54 4.19 -4.29
CA LEU A 41 -9.01 2.91 -3.73
C LEU A 41 -8.86 2.97 -2.22
N PHE A 42 -9.91 3.44 -1.54
CA PHE A 42 -9.86 3.72 -0.11
C PHE A 42 -10.17 2.51 0.76
N SER A 43 -9.61 2.53 1.97
CA SER A 43 -10.13 1.79 3.13
C SER A 43 -10.88 2.76 4.03
N TYR A 44 -12.08 2.38 4.45
CA TYR A 44 -12.98 3.17 5.28
C TYR A 44 -13.17 2.52 6.64
N THR A 45 -13.25 3.36 7.66
CA THR A 45 -13.69 2.98 9.01
C THR A 45 -14.81 3.91 9.43
N LYS A 46 -15.93 3.34 9.91
CA LYS A 46 -17.02 4.04 10.58
C LYS A 46 -17.16 3.46 11.98
N MET A 47 -17.20 4.30 13.03
CA MET A 47 -17.37 3.82 14.39
C MET A 47 -18.13 4.82 15.27
N TRP A 48 -18.83 4.30 16.26
CA TRP A 48 -19.55 5.07 17.26
C TRP A 48 -19.61 4.32 18.60
N ARG A 49 -19.86 5.05 19.69
CA ARG A 49 -20.01 4.44 21.01
C ARG A 49 -21.39 3.80 21.17
N THR A 50 -21.45 2.69 21.90
CA THR A 50 -22.67 2.02 22.32
C THR A 50 -22.72 1.94 23.85
N GLU A 51 -23.89 1.61 24.40
CA GLU A 51 -24.07 1.38 25.85
C GLU A 51 -23.94 -0.11 26.22
N THR A 52 -23.58 -0.97 25.25
CA THR A 52 -23.57 -2.44 25.44
C THR A 52 -22.39 -2.94 26.25
N GLY A 53 -21.34 -2.13 26.46
CA GLY A 53 -20.08 -2.58 27.07
C GLY A 53 -19.34 -3.61 26.23
N LYS A 54 -19.70 -3.76 24.95
CA LYS A 54 -19.07 -4.67 24.00
C LYS A 54 -18.73 -3.92 22.71
N THR A 55 -17.59 -4.24 22.13
CA THR A 55 -17.22 -3.73 20.81
C THR A 55 -17.54 -4.77 19.76
N HIS A 56 -18.39 -4.38 18.81
CA HIS A 56 -18.78 -5.19 17.67
C HIS A 56 -18.12 -4.68 16.39
N ILE A 57 -17.69 -5.57 15.50
CA ILE A 57 -17.09 -5.25 14.21
C ILE A 57 -17.81 -5.97 13.08
N THR A 58 -18.10 -5.23 12.02
CA THR A 58 -18.64 -5.74 10.75
C THR A 58 -17.73 -5.35 9.59
N SER A 59 -17.40 -6.33 8.75
CA SER A 59 -16.72 -6.11 7.47
C SER A 59 -17.16 -7.16 6.45
N HIS A 60 -17.90 -6.74 5.44
CA HIS A 60 -18.30 -7.63 4.36
C HIS A 60 -17.09 -8.10 3.52
N ASP A 61 -16.13 -7.22 3.25
CA ASP A 61 -14.96 -7.56 2.44
C ASP A 61 -14.03 -8.57 3.11
N TRP A 62 -14.06 -8.60 4.44
CA TRP A 62 -13.23 -9.50 5.25
C TRP A 62 -14.02 -10.65 5.84
N GLU A 63 -15.33 -10.72 5.58
CA GLU A 63 -16.25 -11.73 6.12
C GLU A 63 -16.16 -11.81 7.66
N ILE A 64 -16.19 -10.63 8.31
CA ILE A 64 -16.13 -10.51 9.76
C ILE A 64 -17.45 -9.89 10.24
N GLU A 65 -18.09 -10.54 11.19
CA GLU A 65 -19.23 -10.04 11.94
C GLU A 65 -19.19 -10.69 13.33
N ARG A 66 -18.63 -9.99 14.31
CA ARG A 66 -18.49 -10.50 15.66
C ARG A 66 -18.08 -9.45 16.68
N ASP A 67 -18.27 -9.83 17.98
CA ASP A 67 -17.73 -9.08 19.11
C ASP A 67 -16.21 -9.24 19.19
N ILE A 68 -15.53 -8.17 19.59
CA ILE A 68 -14.10 -8.18 19.88
C ILE A 68 -13.92 -8.52 21.35
N GLU A 69 -13.34 -9.68 21.61
CA GLU A 69 -13.00 -10.10 22.97
C GLU A 69 -11.87 -9.23 23.53
N ASP A 70 -11.98 -8.87 24.79
CA ASP A 70 -10.90 -8.25 25.54
C ASP A 70 -9.90 -9.33 25.98
N LEU A 71 -8.85 -9.51 25.20
CA LEU A 71 -7.76 -10.42 25.52
C LEU A 71 -6.70 -9.79 26.45
N GLY A 72 -7.00 -8.62 27.02
CA GLY A 72 -6.06 -7.87 27.84
C GLY A 72 -4.94 -7.20 27.02
N LEU A 73 -3.82 -6.88 27.68
CA LEU A 73 -2.66 -6.23 27.06
C LEU A 73 -1.77 -7.23 26.29
N GLU A 74 -1.89 -8.51 26.58
CA GLU A 74 -1.14 -9.62 25.99
C GLU A 74 -2.05 -10.44 25.10
N PHE A 75 -2.25 -10.03 23.85
CA PHE A 75 -2.85 -10.94 22.88
C PHE A 75 -1.75 -11.70 22.15
N GLU A 76 -1.87 -13.01 22.16
CA GLU A 76 -0.98 -13.87 21.38
C GLU A 76 -1.28 -13.72 19.90
N LEU A 77 -0.29 -13.23 19.16
CA LEU A 77 -0.31 -13.05 17.70
C LEU A 77 -0.34 -14.37 16.89
N ASN A 78 -0.49 -15.51 17.58
CA ASN A 78 -0.39 -16.84 16.98
C ASN A 78 -1.68 -17.34 16.33
N LYS A 79 -2.80 -16.67 16.55
CA LYS A 79 -4.05 -16.97 15.85
C LYS A 79 -4.12 -16.05 14.65
N LYS A 80 -4.29 -16.60 13.45
CA LYS A 80 -4.57 -15.87 12.19
C LYS A 80 -5.95 -15.20 12.28
N ASP A 81 -6.12 -14.34 13.29
CA ASP A 81 -7.38 -13.68 13.58
C ASP A 81 -7.41 -12.30 12.86
N ASN A 82 -8.36 -12.14 11.96
CA ASN A 82 -8.54 -10.90 11.20
C ASN A 82 -8.84 -9.68 12.09
N VAL A 83 -9.27 -9.87 13.34
CA VAL A 83 -9.52 -8.78 14.31
C VAL A 83 -8.29 -8.37 15.10
N ASP A 84 -7.16 -9.09 15.03
CA ASP A 84 -5.92 -8.69 15.71
C ASP A 84 -5.43 -7.31 15.26
N MET A 85 -5.66 -6.96 14.01
CA MET A 85 -5.38 -5.62 13.49
C MET A 85 -6.18 -4.55 14.25
N VAL A 86 -7.46 -4.79 14.48
CA VAL A 86 -8.34 -3.85 15.20
C VAL A 86 -7.91 -3.74 16.67
N ARG A 87 -7.61 -4.87 17.33
CA ARG A 87 -7.10 -4.90 18.72
C ARG A 87 -5.79 -4.10 18.85
N ALA A 88 -4.84 -4.29 17.91
CA ALA A 88 -3.58 -3.57 17.94
C ALA A 88 -3.75 -2.06 17.82
N VAL A 89 -4.67 -1.62 16.92
CA VAL A 89 -4.99 -0.19 16.77
C VAL A 89 -5.73 0.34 18.00
N MET A 90 -6.70 -0.40 18.57
CA MET A 90 -7.38 -0.01 19.82
C MET A 90 -6.37 0.19 20.96
N LYS A 91 -5.41 -0.74 21.12
CA LYS A 91 -4.35 -0.61 22.11
C LYS A 91 -3.52 0.66 21.90
N SER A 92 -3.12 0.95 20.68
CA SER A 92 -2.38 2.18 20.33
C SER A 92 -3.18 3.46 20.60
N ALA A 93 -4.50 3.42 20.37
CA ALA A 93 -5.43 4.50 20.66
C ALA A 93 -5.80 4.62 22.15
N SER A 94 -5.37 3.67 23.01
CA SER A 94 -5.78 3.55 24.43
C SER A 94 -7.29 3.37 24.58
N LEU A 95 -7.91 2.59 23.70
CA LEU A 95 -9.30 2.19 23.76
C LEU A 95 -9.42 0.75 24.22
N SER A 96 -10.43 0.45 25.05
CA SER A 96 -10.75 -0.92 25.45
C SER A 96 -11.96 -1.44 24.68
N PRO A 97 -11.98 -2.72 24.28
CA PRO A 97 -13.20 -3.34 23.76
C PRO A 97 -14.41 -3.25 24.71
N LYS A 98 -14.17 -3.13 26.04
CA LYS A 98 -15.21 -2.96 27.07
C LYS A 98 -15.84 -1.56 27.08
N ASP A 99 -15.23 -0.57 26.41
CA ASP A 99 -15.82 0.78 26.31
C ASP A 99 -17.10 0.81 25.46
N GLY A 100 -17.34 -0.25 24.66
CA GLY A 100 -18.52 -0.41 23.81
C GLY A 100 -18.46 0.45 22.55
N TYR A 101 -18.13 -0.19 21.44
CA TYR A 101 -18.11 0.46 20.13
C TYR A 101 -18.81 -0.42 19.09
N GLU A 102 -19.49 0.21 18.18
CA GLU A 102 -19.89 -0.41 16.91
C GLU A 102 -18.93 0.07 15.83
N MET A 103 -18.45 -0.85 15.02
CA MET A 103 -17.42 -0.57 14.01
C MET A 103 -17.76 -1.25 12.70
N VAL A 104 -17.78 -0.47 11.62
CA VAL A 104 -17.93 -0.96 10.24
C VAL A 104 -16.68 -0.59 9.45
N ILE A 105 -16.06 -1.57 8.82
CA ILE A 105 -14.90 -1.38 7.95
C ILE A 105 -15.21 -1.84 6.52
N HIS A 106 -14.65 -1.15 5.56
CA HIS A 106 -14.77 -1.47 4.14
C HIS A 106 -13.46 -1.15 3.41
N SER A 107 -13.01 -2.02 2.52
CA SER A 107 -11.81 -1.80 1.69
C SER A 107 -12.16 -1.94 0.22
N MET A 108 -11.93 -0.88 -0.55
CA MET A 108 -12.10 -0.92 -2.00
C MET A 108 -10.99 -1.72 -2.70
N SER A 109 -9.84 -1.89 -2.03
CA SER A 109 -8.73 -2.67 -2.55
C SER A 109 -8.95 -4.16 -2.24
N PRO A 110 -8.94 -5.05 -3.23
CA PRO A 110 -9.09 -6.49 -3.00
C PRO A 110 -8.00 -7.02 -2.05
N LYS A 111 -8.34 -8.09 -1.32
CA LYS A 111 -7.35 -8.80 -0.48
C LYS A 111 -6.16 -9.23 -1.34
N ASN A 112 -4.95 -9.04 -0.84
CA ASN A 112 -3.70 -9.42 -1.52
C ASN A 112 -3.44 -8.71 -2.86
N ALA A 113 -4.11 -7.60 -3.16
CA ALA A 113 -3.95 -6.83 -4.38
C ALA A 113 -2.50 -6.32 -4.62
N GLY A 114 -1.74 -6.10 -3.56
CA GLY A 114 -0.42 -5.45 -3.63
C GLY A 114 -0.48 -3.93 -3.70
N LEU A 115 -1.64 -3.37 -3.40
CA LEU A 115 -1.91 -1.93 -3.40
C LEU A 115 -1.86 -1.31 -2.00
N ALA A 116 -1.30 -2.01 -1.01
CA ALA A 116 -1.22 -1.58 0.40
C ALA A 116 -2.58 -1.44 1.13
N GLY A 117 -3.60 -2.20 0.73
CA GLY A 117 -4.93 -2.13 1.36
C GLY A 117 -4.92 -2.43 2.87
N SER A 118 -4.05 -3.35 3.35
CA SER A 118 -3.87 -3.62 4.79
C SER A 118 -3.37 -2.41 5.56
N SER A 119 -2.34 -1.74 5.04
CA SER A 119 -1.77 -0.53 5.65
C SER A 119 -2.75 0.65 5.59
N ALA A 120 -3.47 0.82 4.49
CA ALA A 120 -4.54 1.80 4.37
C ALA A 120 -5.66 1.56 5.40
N LEU A 121 -6.02 0.28 5.65
CA LEU A 121 -7.00 -0.05 6.67
C LEU A 121 -6.50 0.30 8.09
N ILE A 122 -5.25 -0.05 8.44
CA ILE A 122 -4.65 0.33 9.73
C ILE A 122 -4.67 1.86 9.91
N VAL A 123 -4.30 2.60 8.86
CA VAL A 123 -4.28 4.07 8.87
C VAL A 123 -5.69 4.63 9.07
N SER A 124 -6.72 4.09 8.38
CA SER A 124 -8.11 4.54 8.57
C SER A 124 -8.66 4.20 9.96
N LEU A 125 -8.37 3.00 10.48
CA LEU A 125 -8.72 2.59 11.83
C LEU A 125 -8.08 3.51 12.87
N LEU A 126 -6.77 3.79 12.73
CA LEU A 126 -6.04 4.66 13.64
C LEU A 126 -6.62 6.08 13.65
N GLY A 127 -6.94 6.62 12.46
CA GLY A 127 -7.58 7.94 12.32
C GLY A 127 -8.95 8.02 13.01
N ALA A 128 -9.78 7.00 12.83
CA ALA A 128 -11.10 6.94 13.48
C ALA A 128 -10.98 6.80 15.00
N MET A 129 -10.08 5.91 15.46
CA MET A 129 -9.93 5.61 16.88
C MET A 129 -9.27 6.77 17.66
N PHE A 130 -8.32 7.49 17.08
CA PHE A 130 -7.77 8.70 17.69
C PHE A 130 -8.83 9.81 17.82
N ASN A 131 -9.68 9.97 16.78
CA ASN A 131 -10.73 10.97 16.80
C ASN A 131 -11.80 10.65 17.86
N ILE A 132 -12.26 9.39 17.97
CA ILE A 132 -13.27 9.01 18.98
C ILE A 132 -12.70 9.04 20.41
N ALA A 133 -11.41 8.77 20.57
CA ALA A 133 -10.72 8.89 21.85
C ALA A 133 -10.46 10.35 22.26
N GLY A 134 -10.79 11.33 21.41
CA GLY A 134 -10.50 12.73 21.64
C GLY A 134 -9.02 13.06 21.70
N LYS A 135 -8.15 12.21 21.16
CA LYS A 135 -6.70 12.44 21.08
C LYS A 135 -6.39 13.49 20.01
N PRO A 136 -5.40 14.37 20.27
CA PRO A 136 -4.92 15.26 19.22
C PRO A 136 -4.36 14.46 18.05
N MET A 137 -4.63 14.92 16.82
CA MET A 137 -4.01 14.33 15.65
C MET A 137 -2.49 14.58 15.69
N MET A 138 -1.74 13.53 15.52
CA MET A 138 -0.28 13.61 15.37
C MET A 138 0.07 14.31 14.05
N ASN A 139 1.30 14.80 13.94
CA ASN A 139 1.83 15.17 12.63
C ASN A 139 1.87 13.91 11.71
N ARG A 140 1.86 14.11 10.41
CA ARG A 140 1.75 13.01 9.43
C ARG A 140 2.86 11.98 9.55
N ASP A 141 4.10 12.42 9.81
CA ASP A 141 5.25 11.51 9.95
C ASP A 141 5.08 10.59 11.18
N THR A 142 4.80 11.15 12.35
CA THR A 142 4.57 10.38 13.58
C THR A 142 3.39 9.43 13.41
N PHE A 143 2.32 9.87 12.69
CA PHE A 143 1.15 9.05 12.44
C PHE A 143 1.48 7.85 11.53
N ALA A 144 2.23 8.07 10.44
CA ALA A 144 2.68 7.02 9.55
C ALA A 144 3.60 6.01 10.25
N LYS A 145 4.53 6.51 11.09
CA LYS A 145 5.39 5.67 11.92
C LYS A 145 4.59 4.83 12.91
N THR A 146 3.59 5.42 13.58
CA THR A 146 2.69 4.69 14.48
C THR A 146 1.96 3.57 13.75
N ALA A 147 1.43 3.85 12.56
CA ALA A 147 0.78 2.82 11.73
C ALA A 147 1.75 1.71 11.30
N TYR A 148 2.99 2.07 10.98
CA TYR A 148 4.07 1.11 10.71
C TYR A 148 4.36 0.24 11.93
N ASP A 149 4.54 0.83 13.11
CA ASP A 149 4.85 0.10 14.33
C ASP A 149 3.72 -0.88 14.69
N ILE A 150 2.46 -0.48 14.50
CA ILE A 150 1.31 -1.39 14.66
C ILE A 150 1.43 -2.58 13.69
N GLU A 151 1.66 -2.33 12.40
CA GLU A 151 1.66 -3.40 11.41
C GLU A 151 2.89 -4.30 11.48
N ARG A 152 4.08 -3.72 11.68
CA ARG A 152 5.37 -4.43 11.59
C ARG A 152 5.86 -4.91 12.95
N GLN A 153 5.72 -4.10 14.00
CA GLN A 153 6.25 -4.46 15.33
C GLN A 153 5.20 -5.21 16.16
N MET A 154 3.97 -4.71 16.25
CA MET A 154 2.93 -5.35 17.06
C MET A 154 2.36 -6.60 16.37
N LEU A 155 1.95 -6.49 15.10
CA LEU A 155 1.37 -7.60 14.33
C LEU A 155 2.42 -8.50 13.66
N LYS A 156 3.70 -8.15 13.73
CA LYS A 156 4.84 -8.91 13.16
C LYS A 156 4.66 -9.26 11.67
N ARG A 157 3.95 -8.41 10.92
CA ARG A 157 3.77 -8.58 9.49
C ARG A 157 5.00 -8.05 8.76
N PRO A 158 5.70 -8.84 7.94
CA PRO A 158 6.88 -8.37 7.20
C PRO A 158 6.51 -7.34 6.14
N GLY A 159 7.43 -6.41 5.86
CA GLY A 159 7.30 -5.38 4.83
C GLY A 159 8.05 -4.09 5.18
N GLY A 160 8.16 -3.22 4.19
CA GLY A 160 8.80 -1.91 4.34
C GLY A 160 7.86 -0.82 4.85
N TYR A 161 8.36 0.41 4.79
CA TYR A 161 7.72 1.60 5.36
C TYR A 161 6.78 2.33 4.38
N GLN A 162 6.96 2.16 3.07
CA GLN A 162 6.32 3.02 2.06
C GLN A 162 4.79 3.05 2.12
N ASP A 163 4.17 1.96 2.59
CA ASP A 163 2.72 1.74 2.50
C ASP A 163 1.95 2.67 3.44
N GLN A 164 2.38 2.75 4.70
CA GLN A 164 1.76 3.59 5.71
C GLN A 164 1.98 5.08 5.39
N TYR A 165 3.17 5.43 4.92
CA TYR A 165 3.48 6.80 4.51
C TYR A 165 2.62 7.25 3.33
N ALA A 166 2.48 6.44 2.29
CA ALA A 166 1.60 6.77 1.17
C ALA A 166 0.14 6.97 1.61
N ALA A 167 -0.38 6.09 2.48
CA ALA A 167 -1.74 6.17 2.99
C ALA A 167 -2.00 7.41 3.85
N VAL A 168 -0.99 7.89 4.60
CA VAL A 168 -1.11 9.07 5.46
C VAL A 168 -0.91 10.37 4.68
N PHE A 169 0.07 10.40 3.78
CA PHE A 169 0.45 11.64 3.10
C PHE A 169 -0.41 11.96 1.88
N GLY A 170 -0.89 10.93 1.16
CA GLY A 170 -1.54 11.16 -0.14
C GLY A 170 -0.54 11.63 -1.21
N GLY A 171 -1.00 11.82 -2.43
CA GLY A 171 -0.22 12.35 -3.54
C GLY A 171 0.96 11.48 -3.98
N PHE A 172 1.84 12.08 -4.74
CA PHE A 172 3.12 11.49 -5.13
C PHE A 172 4.17 11.74 -4.06
N ASN A 173 4.84 10.69 -3.60
CA ASN A 173 5.88 10.80 -2.58
C ASN A 173 7.17 10.14 -3.04
N PHE A 174 8.28 10.84 -2.86
CA PHE A 174 9.61 10.27 -2.89
C PHE A 174 10.10 10.16 -1.44
N ILE A 175 10.49 8.97 -1.01
CA ILE A 175 10.88 8.71 0.37
C ILE A 175 12.28 8.13 0.37
N GLU A 176 13.18 8.74 1.14
CA GLU A 176 14.52 8.24 1.38
C GLU A 176 14.62 7.61 2.76
N PHE A 177 15.24 6.45 2.83
CA PHE A 177 15.43 5.67 4.05
C PHE A 177 16.91 5.57 4.40
N GLY A 178 17.22 5.79 5.67
CA GLY A 178 18.57 5.74 6.23
C GLY A 178 18.49 5.85 7.74
N LYS A 179 19.43 6.60 8.36
CA LYS A 179 19.36 6.92 9.79
C LYS A 179 18.07 7.65 10.16
N GLU A 180 17.59 8.46 9.23
CA GLU A 180 16.30 9.14 9.27
C GLU A 180 15.50 8.78 8.05
N ILE A 181 14.18 8.86 8.16
CA ILE A 181 13.26 8.71 7.04
C ILE A 181 12.89 10.10 6.57
N ASN A 182 13.23 10.42 5.33
CA ASN A 182 12.96 11.72 4.74
C ASN A 182 11.87 11.57 3.67
N ILE A 183 10.76 12.28 3.85
CA ILE A 183 9.63 12.26 2.94
C ILE A 183 9.61 13.55 2.15
N TYR A 184 9.53 13.40 0.85
CA TYR A 184 9.41 14.50 -0.11
C TYR A 184 8.08 14.35 -0.87
N PRO A 185 6.97 14.93 -0.39
CA PRO A 185 5.76 15.04 -1.18
C PRO A 185 6.06 15.83 -2.46
N LEU A 186 5.84 15.20 -3.61
CA LEU A 186 6.12 15.83 -4.91
C LEU A 186 4.90 16.63 -5.33
N ARG A 187 5.05 17.93 -5.35
CA ARG A 187 4.02 18.85 -5.86
C ARG A 187 4.17 18.95 -7.37
N LEU A 188 3.20 18.44 -8.11
CA LEU A 188 3.14 18.49 -9.56
C LEU A 188 2.09 19.52 -9.99
N GLU A 189 2.37 20.24 -11.05
CA GLU A 189 1.38 21.10 -11.70
C GLU A 189 0.28 20.26 -12.37
N GLU A 190 -0.89 20.83 -12.59
CA GLU A 190 -2.10 20.11 -13.03
C GLU A 190 -1.92 19.44 -14.41
N ASP A 191 -1.18 20.07 -15.31
CA ASP A 191 -0.83 19.51 -16.62
C ASP A 191 0.01 18.24 -16.50
N LEU A 192 1.01 18.22 -15.59
CA LEU A 192 1.80 17.02 -15.30
C LEU A 192 0.96 15.91 -14.64
N VAL A 193 0.05 16.27 -13.71
CA VAL A 193 -0.88 15.30 -13.13
C VAL A 193 -1.74 14.67 -14.21
N SER A 194 -2.26 15.48 -15.14
CA SER A 194 -3.08 15.01 -16.26
C SER A 194 -2.29 14.13 -17.21
N GLU A 195 -1.03 14.49 -17.51
CA GLU A 195 -0.12 13.67 -18.33
C GLU A 195 0.11 12.30 -17.69
N TRP A 196 0.40 12.25 -16.39
CA TRP A 196 0.59 10.99 -15.68
C TRP A 196 -0.70 10.16 -15.60
N HIS A 197 -1.86 10.79 -15.44
CA HIS A 197 -3.14 10.09 -15.44
C HIS A 197 -3.44 9.46 -16.81
N SER A 198 -3.08 10.17 -17.90
CA SER A 198 -3.24 9.66 -19.26
C SER A 198 -2.28 8.52 -19.59
N SER A 199 -1.10 8.47 -18.97
CA SER A 199 -0.01 7.55 -19.29
C SER A 199 0.06 6.32 -18.41
N MET A 200 -0.54 6.35 -17.20
CA MET A 200 -0.52 5.25 -16.24
C MET A 200 -1.77 4.38 -16.36
N MET A 201 -1.59 3.07 -16.29
CA MET A 201 -2.68 2.10 -16.36
C MET A 201 -2.50 1.05 -15.27
N LEU A 202 -3.62 0.59 -14.70
CA LEU A 202 -3.65 -0.44 -13.67
C LEU A 202 -4.55 -1.60 -14.13
N PHE A 203 -4.05 -2.83 -14.03
CA PHE A 203 -4.77 -4.02 -14.39
C PHE A 203 -4.78 -5.03 -13.26
N GLU A 204 -5.93 -5.55 -12.92
CA GLU A 204 -6.04 -6.75 -12.10
C GLU A 204 -5.65 -7.95 -12.95
N THR A 205 -4.70 -8.76 -12.45
CA THR A 205 -4.25 -9.96 -13.17
C THR A 205 -5.21 -11.12 -12.91
N PRO A 206 -5.39 -12.03 -13.88
CA PRO A 206 -6.25 -13.22 -13.70
C PRO A 206 -5.59 -14.27 -12.78
N PHE A 207 -4.41 -13.99 -12.28
CA PHE A 207 -3.62 -14.93 -11.48
C PHE A 207 -3.73 -14.57 -10.00
N PRO A 208 -4.49 -15.35 -9.19
CA PRO A 208 -4.49 -15.17 -7.75
C PRO A 208 -3.08 -15.44 -7.22
N ARG A 209 -2.68 -14.68 -6.20
CA ARG A 209 -1.41 -14.97 -5.53
C ARG A 209 -1.43 -16.37 -4.94
N LYS A 210 -0.52 -17.21 -5.39
CA LYS A 210 -0.30 -18.56 -4.84
C LYS A 210 0.34 -18.53 -3.46
N ILE A 211 1.07 -17.45 -3.15
CA ILE A 211 1.80 -17.24 -1.90
C ILE A 211 1.34 -15.90 -1.33
N PHE A 212 1.07 -15.84 -0.03
CA PHE A 212 0.68 -14.59 0.62
C PHE A 212 1.78 -13.52 0.48
N ALA A 213 1.37 -12.26 0.31
CA ALA A 213 2.29 -11.14 0.12
C ALA A 213 3.36 -11.07 1.22
N HIS A 214 2.99 -11.33 2.47
CA HIS A 214 3.90 -11.33 3.61
C HIS A 214 4.96 -12.45 3.56
N GLU A 215 4.67 -13.58 2.92
CA GLU A 215 5.68 -14.65 2.74
C GLU A 215 6.70 -14.29 1.66
N VAL A 216 6.27 -13.59 0.61
CA VAL A 216 7.18 -13.07 -0.42
C VAL A 216 8.10 -12.00 0.18
N GLU A 217 7.53 -11.08 1.00
CA GLU A 217 8.32 -10.06 1.69
C GLU A 217 9.30 -10.69 2.70
N ARG A 218 8.88 -11.71 3.46
CA ARG A 218 9.77 -12.43 4.37
C ARG A 218 10.93 -13.09 3.65
N LYS A 219 10.68 -13.77 2.51
CA LYS A 219 11.74 -14.41 1.73
C LYS A 219 12.77 -13.39 1.22
N LYS A 220 12.32 -12.21 0.80
CA LYS A 220 13.23 -11.12 0.39
C LYS A 220 14.06 -10.62 1.57
N ASP A 221 13.43 -10.37 2.71
CA ASP A 221 14.10 -9.92 3.92
C ASP A 221 15.16 -10.92 4.38
N ASP A 222 14.83 -12.22 4.37
CA ASP A 222 15.76 -13.31 4.69
C ASP A 222 16.96 -13.37 3.72
N GLU A 223 16.72 -13.16 2.42
CA GLU A 223 17.77 -13.12 1.40
C GLU A 223 18.70 -11.92 1.58
N VAL A 224 18.16 -10.76 1.92
CA VAL A 224 18.95 -9.56 2.23
C VAL A 224 19.83 -9.80 3.46
N LYS A 225 19.28 -10.37 4.53
CA LYS A 225 20.02 -10.71 5.76
C LYS A 225 21.16 -11.71 5.52
N LYS A 226 21.00 -12.61 4.56
CA LYS A 226 22.06 -13.55 4.15
C LYS A 226 23.19 -12.92 3.33
N GLY A 227 23.05 -11.67 2.89
CA GLY A 227 24.09 -10.97 2.13
C GLY A 227 24.24 -11.44 0.68
N GLY A 228 23.18 -11.97 0.08
CA GLY A 228 23.20 -12.55 -1.26
C GLY A 228 23.09 -11.55 -2.41
N LYS A 229 22.99 -12.08 -3.66
CA LYS A 229 22.83 -11.28 -4.90
C LYS A 229 21.63 -10.33 -4.87
N SER A 230 20.63 -10.59 -4.01
CA SER A 230 19.46 -9.74 -3.81
C SER A 230 19.83 -8.30 -3.42
N ILE A 231 20.96 -8.10 -2.72
CA ILE A 231 21.47 -6.76 -2.37
C ILE A 231 21.79 -5.96 -3.63
N GLU A 232 22.49 -6.58 -4.60
CA GLU A 232 22.86 -5.89 -5.84
C GLU A 232 21.62 -5.52 -6.69
N TYR A 233 20.61 -6.39 -6.70
CA TYR A 233 19.35 -6.08 -7.38
C TYR A 233 18.62 -4.91 -6.71
N LEU A 234 18.57 -4.89 -5.38
CA LEU A 234 17.92 -3.81 -4.62
C LEU A 234 18.68 -2.48 -4.74
N LYS A 235 20.02 -2.49 -4.80
CA LYS A 235 20.81 -1.28 -5.08
C LYS A 235 20.42 -0.65 -6.42
N LYS A 236 20.33 -1.45 -7.49
CA LYS A 236 19.89 -0.97 -8.81
C LYS A 236 18.46 -0.47 -8.80
N ILE A 237 17.53 -1.22 -8.14
CA ILE A 237 16.12 -0.82 -7.99
C ILE A 237 16.02 0.53 -7.28
N LYS A 238 16.85 0.76 -6.24
CA LYS A 238 16.95 2.05 -5.56
C LYS A 238 17.45 3.16 -6.49
N GLU A 239 18.51 2.93 -7.26
CA GLU A 239 19.05 3.90 -8.21
C GLU A 239 18.03 4.29 -9.28
N TYR A 240 17.29 3.32 -9.83
CA TYR A 240 16.22 3.59 -10.78
C TYR A 240 15.11 4.45 -10.18
N ALA A 241 14.83 4.37 -8.86
CA ALA A 241 13.83 5.22 -8.22
C ALA A 241 14.20 6.72 -8.25
N TYR A 242 15.47 7.06 -8.12
CA TYR A 242 15.94 8.45 -8.31
C TYR A 242 15.72 8.94 -9.75
N GLY A 243 16.06 8.09 -10.73
CA GLY A 243 15.79 8.40 -12.14
C GLY A 243 14.30 8.60 -12.43
N MET A 244 13.46 7.70 -11.90
CA MET A 244 11.98 7.79 -12.05
C MET A 244 11.42 9.06 -11.41
N ARG A 245 11.91 9.47 -10.22
CA ARG A 245 11.53 10.74 -9.60
C ARG A 245 11.85 11.92 -10.54
N ASN A 246 13.05 11.94 -11.11
CA ASN A 246 13.45 13.01 -12.01
C ASN A 246 12.61 13.03 -13.29
N SER A 247 12.26 11.87 -13.85
CA SER A 247 11.37 11.77 -15.00
C SER A 247 9.96 12.21 -14.64
N LEU A 248 9.46 11.84 -13.46
CA LEU A 248 8.12 12.21 -12.99
C LEU A 248 7.95 13.75 -12.94
N VAL A 249 8.90 14.46 -12.33
CA VAL A 249 8.80 15.92 -12.17
C VAL A 249 9.04 16.69 -13.48
N ARG A 250 9.57 16.04 -14.51
CA ARG A 250 9.80 16.61 -15.84
C ARG A 250 8.74 16.24 -16.87
N GLY A 251 7.79 15.36 -16.52
CA GLY A 251 6.81 14.84 -17.47
C GLY A 251 7.39 13.88 -18.52
N ASP A 252 8.59 13.30 -18.28
CA ASP A 252 9.23 12.39 -19.23
C ASP A 252 8.67 10.96 -19.07
N VAL A 253 7.48 10.76 -19.68
CA VAL A 253 6.72 9.51 -19.61
C VAL A 253 7.52 8.33 -20.13
N LYS A 254 8.21 8.52 -21.27
CA LYS A 254 8.97 7.44 -21.90
C LYS A 254 10.11 6.98 -21.03
N ASN A 255 10.93 7.92 -20.54
CA ASN A 255 12.07 7.58 -19.68
C ASN A 255 11.62 6.96 -18.34
N LEU A 256 10.52 7.45 -17.74
CA LEU A 256 9.96 6.80 -16.53
C LEU A 256 9.57 5.35 -16.84
N GLY A 257 8.90 5.08 -17.95
CA GLY A 257 8.53 3.75 -18.36
C GLY A 257 9.74 2.84 -18.63
N GLU A 258 10.79 3.34 -19.28
CA GLU A 258 12.02 2.61 -19.53
C GLU A 258 12.76 2.25 -18.21
N LEU A 259 12.87 3.19 -17.28
CA LEU A 259 13.44 2.94 -15.95
C LEU A 259 12.61 1.94 -15.16
N LEU A 260 11.28 2.00 -15.28
CA LEU A 260 10.36 1.05 -14.67
C LEU A 260 10.58 -0.37 -15.24
N HIS A 261 10.80 -0.49 -16.56
CA HIS A 261 11.16 -1.75 -17.20
C HIS A 261 12.47 -2.31 -16.64
N LEU A 262 13.53 -1.50 -16.59
CA LEU A 262 14.82 -1.93 -16.04
C LEU A 262 14.71 -2.36 -14.58
N SER A 263 13.96 -1.60 -13.77
CA SER A 263 13.69 -1.94 -12.38
C SER A 263 12.91 -3.26 -12.25
N TRP A 264 11.94 -3.52 -13.14
CA TRP A 264 11.21 -4.78 -13.17
C TRP A 264 12.10 -5.96 -13.49
N LEU A 265 13.02 -5.82 -14.46
CA LEU A 265 14.00 -6.86 -14.79
C LEU A 265 14.90 -7.25 -13.60
N GLU A 266 15.26 -6.29 -12.75
CA GLU A 266 15.99 -6.60 -11.51
C GLU A 266 15.05 -7.23 -10.46
N LYS A 267 13.85 -6.68 -10.29
CA LYS A 267 12.89 -7.13 -9.28
C LYS A 267 12.44 -8.58 -9.50
N LYS A 268 12.22 -9.01 -10.74
CA LYS A 268 11.76 -10.38 -11.04
C LYS A 268 12.83 -11.46 -10.79
N LYS A 269 14.11 -11.08 -10.57
CA LYS A 269 15.17 -11.98 -10.11
C LYS A 269 15.05 -12.36 -8.64
N LEU A 270 14.26 -11.59 -7.87
CA LEU A 270 13.99 -11.88 -6.46
C LEU A 270 13.01 -13.06 -6.33
N PRO A 271 13.16 -13.90 -5.27
CA PRO A 271 12.35 -15.10 -5.13
C PRO A 271 10.84 -14.82 -5.01
N GLY A 272 10.03 -15.54 -5.77
CA GLY A 272 8.57 -15.50 -5.69
C GLY A 272 7.91 -14.25 -6.27
N VAL A 273 8.66 -13.38 -6.97
CA VAL A 273 8.14 -12.12 -7.52
C VAL A 273 7.41 -12.32 -8.85
N SER A 274 7.91 -13.18 -9.73
CA SER A 274 7.30 -13.44 -11.05
C SER A 274 7.06 -14.93 -11.30
N SER A 275 6.31 -15.23 -12.34
CA SER A 275 6.05 -16.54 -12.90
C SER A 275 5.96 -16.43 -14.42
N ASN A 276 5.97 -17.56 -15.14
CA ASN A 276 5.84 -17.58 -16.59
C ASN A 276 4.53 -16.87 -17.06
N ASP A 277 3.43 -17.04 -16.32
CA ASP A 277 2.16 -16.42 -16.66
C ASP A 277 2.22 -14.88 -16.50
N ILE A 278 2.89 -14.41 -15.43
CA ILE A 278 3.11 -12.98 -15.17
C ILE A 278 4.03 -12.40 -16.24
N ASP A 279 5.11 -13.09 -16.57
CA ASP A 279 6.04 -12.66 -17.61
C ASP A 279 5.35 -12.58 -18.97
N LEU A 280 4.51 -13.56 -19.33
CA LEU A 280 3.72 -13.53 -20.57
C LEU A 280 2.76 -12.32 -20.60
N LEU A 281 2.09 -12.02 -19.48
CA LEU A 281 1.20 -10.86 -19.38
C LEU A 281 1.97 -9.56 -19.54
N TYR A 282 3.11 -9.44 -18.87
CA TYR A 282 4.01 -8.29 -18.99
C TYR A 282 4.53 -8.10 -20.41
N ASP A 283 5.02 -9.16 -21.04
CA ASP A 283 5.53 -9.14 -22.41
C ASP A 283 4.43 -8.77 -23.42
N THR A 284 3.18 -9.22 -23.17
CA THR A 284 2.02 -8.80 -23.96
C THR A 284 1.83 -7.26 -23.87
N ALA A 285 1.96 -6.65 -22.69
CA ALA A 285 1.90 -5.20 -22.57
C ALA A 285 3.01 -4.52 -23.35
N LYS A 286 4.25 -5.01 -23.22
CA LYS A 286 5.43 -4.47 -23.93
C LYS A 286 5.28 -4.53 -25.45
N GLN A 287 4.83 -5.66 -25.99
CA GLN A 287 4.62 -5.86 -27.43
C GLN A 287 3.50 -4.96 -28.01
N ASN A 288 2.64 -4.43 -27.14
CA ASN A 288 1.53 -3.57 -27.54
C ASN A 288 1.76 -2.08 -27.24
N GLY A 289 2.99 -1.66 -26.91
CA GLY A 289 3.38 -0.26 -26.80
C GLY A 289 3.66 0.23 -25.39
N ALA A 290 3.61 -0.64 -24.35
CA ALA A 290 4.02 -0.22 -23.02
C ALA A 290 5.51 0.15 -22.98
N TYR A 291 5.85 1.32 -22.46
CA TYR A 291 7.24 1.72 -22.20
C TYR A 291 7.85 0.88 -21.08
N GLY A 292 7.03 0.52 -20.08
CA GLY A 292 7.39 -0.36 -18.99
C GLY A 292 6.22 -0.63 -18.07
N GLY A 293 6.49 -1.45 -17.05
CA GLY A 293 5.48 -1.83 -16.07
C GLY A 293 6.06 -2.74 -15.00
N LYS A 294 5.26 -3.11 -14.02
CA LYS A 294 5.63 -4.04 -12.96
C LYS A 294 4.41 -4.56 -12.22
N LEU A 295 4.55 -5.68 -11.51
CA LEU A 295 3.57 -6.05 -10.49
C LEU A 295 3.65 -5.10 -9.29
N CYS A 296 2.48 -4.71 -8.77
CA CYS A 296 2.35 -3.94 -7.55
C CYS A 296 2.68 -4.78 -6.29
N GLY A 297 3.23 -4.13 -5.27
CA GLY A 297 3.57 -4.74 -3.98
C GLY A 297 4.66 -5.80 -4.07
N ALA A 298 4.52 -6.87 -3.29
CA ALA A 298 5.51 -7.94 -3.15
C ALA A 298 5.81 -8.69 -4.45
N GLY A 299 4.87 -8.80 -5.36
CA GLY A 299 4.92 -9.67 -6.54
C GLY A 299 4.04 -10.91 -6.40
N GLY A 300 4.21 -11.87 -7.30
CA GLY A 300 3.49 -13.16 -7.25
C GLY A 300 2.03 -13.14 -7.73
N GLY A 301 1.54 -12.01 -8.23
CA GLY A 301 0.16 -11.80 -8.69
C GLY A 301 -0.45 -10.48 -8.17
N GLY A 302 -1.74 -10.30 -8.35
CA GLY A 302 -2.47 -9.11 -7.95
C GLY A 302 -2.61 -8.09 -9.08
N PHE A 303 -1.94 -6.94 -9.05
CA PHE A 303 -2.11 -5.88 -10.03
C PHE A 303 -0.83 -5.64 -10.85
N LEU A 304 -1.00 -5.48 -12.15
CA LEU A 304 0.02 -5.04 -13.09
C LEU A 304 -0.15 -3.53 -13.33
N PHE A 305 0.88 -2.76 -13.03
CA PHE A 305 0.99 -1.35 -13.33
C PHE A 305 1.80 -1.16 -14.61
N VAL A 306 1.32 -0.33 -15.53
CA VAL A 306 1.90 -0.11 -16.87
C VAL A 306 1.98 1.38 -17.15
N VAL A 307 3.05 1.80 -17.83
CA VAL A 307 3.26 3.16 -18.35
C VAL A 307 3.39 3.09 -19.85
N CYS A 308 2.63 3.93 -20.57
CA CYS A 308 2.59 3.97 -22.03
C CYS A 308 2.22 5.36 -22.54
N ASP A 309 2.33 5.56 -23.85
CA ASP A 309 1.69 6.68 -24.54
C ASP A 309 0.17 6.54 -24.52
N ILE A 310 -0.55 7.67 -24.48
CA ILE A 310 -2.02 7.68 -24.53
C ILE A 310 -2.56 6.98 -25.77
N ALA A 311 -1.87 7.06 -26.90
CA ALA A 311 -2.25 6.43 -28.17
C ALA A 311 -2.27 4.90 -28.10
N ASP A 312 -1.43 4.29 -27.24
CA ASP A 312 -1.31 2.84 -27.10
C ASP A 312 -2.24 2.24 -26.03
N ARG A 313 -2.89 3.07 -25.18
CA ARG A 313 -3.75 2.59 -24.06
C ARG A 313 -4.79 1.58 -24.51
N LYS A 314 -5.55 1.88 -25.59
CA LYS A 314 -6.59 0.99 -26.08
C LYS A 314 -6.03 -0.34 -26.60
N LYS A 315 -4.90 -0.30 -27.28
CA LYS A 315 -4.22 -1.48 -27.82
C LYS A 315 -3.72 -2.38 -26.68
N ILE A 316 -3.08 -1.80 -25.68
CA ILE A 316 -2.60 -2.50 -24.47
C ILE A 316 -3.79 -3.12 -23.71
N SER A 317 -4.84 -2.31 -23.45
CA SER A 317 -6.03 -2.78 -22.73
C SER A 317 -6.69 -3.98 -23.41
N ASN A 318 -6.89 -3.90 -24.72
CA ASN A 318 -7.48 -4.99 -25.50
C ASN A 318 -6.61 -6.25 -25.49
N ALA A 319 -5.29 -6.10 -25.60
CA ALA A 319 -4.36 -7.23 -25.60
C ALA A 319 -4.32 -7.93 -24.24
N LEU A 320 -4.29 -7.15 -23.14
CA LEU A 320 -4.30 -7.69 -21.77
C LEU A 320 -5.64 -8.30 -21.40
N ALA A 321 -6.77 -7.72 -21.85
CA ALA A 321 -8.10 -8.28 -21.65
C ALA A 321 -8.26 -9.68 -22.30
N LYS A 322 -7.68 -9.90 -23.50
CA LYS A 322 -7.63 -11.22 -24.15
C LYS A 322 -6.84 -12.26 -23.33
N LYS A 323 -5.98 -11.82 -22.43
CA LYS A 323 -5.24 -12.66 -21.47
C LYS A 323 -5.94 -12.76 -20.11
N GLY A 324 -7.17 -12.22 -19.99
CA GLY A 324 -7.97 -12.27 -18.78
C GLY A 324 -7.68 -11.17 -17.75
N ALA A 325 -6.79 -10.21 -18.03
CA ALA A 325 -6.56 -9.10 -17.15
C ALA A 325 -7.68 -8.05 -17.27
N ARG A 326 -8.08 -7.47 -16.14
CA ARG A 326 -9.14 -6.47 -16.05
C ARG A 326 -8.57 -5.08 -15.82
N PHE A 327 -8.85 -4.13 -16.70
CA PHE A 327 -8.50 -2.74 -16.48
C PHE A 327 -9.24 -2.19 -15.26
N VAL A 328 -8.51 -1.51 -14.38
CA VAL A 328 -9.05 -0.86 -13.18
C VAL A 328 -8.82 0.63 -13.27
N ASN A 329 -9.91 1.37 -13.32
CA ASN A 329 -9.86 2.81 -13.29
C ASN A 329 -9.44 3.29 -11.89
N PHE A 330 -8.59 4.29 -11.82
CA PHE A 330 -8.17 4.94 -10.59
C PHE A 330 -7.91 6.43 -10.83
N ASP A 331 -7.89 7.16 -9.76
CA ASP A 331 -7.46 8.55 -9.72
C ASP A 331 -6.47 8.74 -8.58
N TYR A 332 -5.73 9.85 -8.57
CA TYR A 332 -4.80 10.17 -7.51
C TYR A 332 -5.53 10.78 -6.31
N ASP A 333 -5.15 10.38 -5.13
CA ASP A 333 -5.62 11.00 -3.89
C ASP A 333 -4.51 11.87 -3.30
N PHE A 334 -4.71 13.18 -3.26
CA PHE A 334 -3.72 14.14 -2.75
C PHE A 334 -3.89 14.46 -1.27
N GLU A 335 -4.96 13.98 -0.62
CA GLU A 335 -5.25 14.31 0.78
C GLU A 335 -4.63 13.34 1.76
N GLY A 336 -4.56 12.05 1.40
CA GLY A 336 -4.16 10.99 2.32
C GLY A 336 -5.26 10.66 3.32
N MET A 337 -4.85 10.29 4.55
CA MET A 337 -5.78 9.96 5.61
C MET A 337 -6.61 11.17 6.05
N VAL A 338 -7.93 10.99 6.05
CA VAL A 338 -8.90 11.97 6.56
C VAL A 338 -9.81 11.31 7.58
N SER A 339 -10.04 11.97 8.73
CA SER A 339 -11.01 11.55 9.74
C SER A 339 -11.96 12.70 10.06
N TRP A 340 -13.25 12.42 10.14
CA TRP A 340 -14.28 13.43 10.36
C TRP A 340 -15.42 12.94 11.25
N ARG A 341 -16.15 13.87 11.82
CA ARG A 341 -17.32 13.66 12.65
C ARG A 341 -18.60 13.84 11.85
N THR A 342 -19.57 12.99 12.12
CA THR A 342 -20.91 13.10 11.53
C THR A 342 -21.95 12.62 12.55
N ASN A 343 -23.21 12.87 12.29
CA ASN A 343 -24.30 12.28 13.05
C ASN A 343 -24.62 10.87 12.51
N LEU A 344 -25.12 9.99 13.42
CA LEU A 344 -25.63 8.67 13.04
C LEU A 344 -26.88 8.80 12.18
#